data_6b4c5136b1b5ebaa310bd45c55ff4e4d
#
_entry.id   6b4c5136b1b5ebaa310bd45c55ff4e4d
#
_cell.length_a   1.000
_cell.length_b   1.000
_cell.length_c   1.000
_cell.angle_alpha   90.00
_cell.angle_beta   90.00
_cell.angle_gamma   90.00
#
_symmetry.space_group_name_H-M   'P 1'
#
loop_
_entity.id
_entity.type
_entity.pdbx_description
1 polymer ?
#
loop_
_entity_poly.entity_id
_entity_poly.type
_entity_poly.pdbx_seq_one_letter_code
_entity_poly.pdbx_strand_id
1 'polypeptide(L)'
;MLEQIGVRKDIEKNIQFVLERVGIPLSLLSLWKSGERKMVLITGHRRENFGEGFIHICKAIKTLAEKYSMVDFVYPMHLNPNVRKPIAEILGESHKETLTNVFLIEPLDYLPFVYLMNHSTIVLTDSGGIQEEAPGLESLCWLCGIRLNVLKHWRLGLSNW
;
A
#
# COMPACT_ATOMS: atom_id res chain seq x y z
N MET A 1 -27.38 -18.27 5.91
CA MET A 1 -26.11 -18.58 5.19
C MET A 1 -26.08 -18.00 3.76
N LEU A 2 -27.08 -18.21 2.93
CA LEU A 2 -27.15 -17.65 1.56
C LEU A 2 -27.25 -16.12 1.54
N GLU A 3 -28.01 -15.48 2.45
CA GLU A 3 -28.06 -14.01 2.60
C GLU A 3 -26.72 -13.40 2.97
N GLN A 4 -25.97 -14.02 3.87
CA GLN A 4 -24.62 -13.53 4.25
C GLN A 4 -23.63 -13.62 3.07
N ILE A 5 -23.76 -14.62 2.20
CA ILE A 5 -22.94 -14.74 0.98
C ILE A 5 -23.32 -13.67 -0.03
N GLY A 6 -24.60 -13.34 -0.17
CA GLY A 6 -25.08 -12.26 -1.03
C GLY A 6 -24.56 -10.90 -0.58
N VAL A 7 -24.70 -10.56 0.68
CA VAL A 7 -24.20 -9.30 1.28
C VAL A 7 -22.68 -9.16 1.12
N ARG A 8 -21.91 -10.23 1.31
CA ARG A 8 -20.45 -10.21 1.11
C ARG A 8 -20.07 -9.93 -0.34
N LYS A 9 -20.77 -10.54 -1.31
CA LYS A 9 -20.53 -10.30 -2.74
C LYS A 9 -20.85 -8.88 -3.15
N ASP A 10 -21.90 -8.28 -2.61
CA ASP A 10 -22.30 -6.90 -2.92
C ASP A 10 -21.30 -5.90 -2.32
N ILE A 11 -20.79 -6.15 -1.11
CA ILE A 11 -19.73 -5.35 -0.50
C ILE A 11 -18.45 -5.44 -1.35
N GLU A 12 -18.05 -6.63 -1.77
CA GLU A 12 -16.87 -6.83 -2.59
C GLU A 12 -16.99 -6.12 -3.94
N LYS A 13 -18.14 -6.20 -4.61
CA LYS A 13 -18.39 -5.46 -5.87
C LYS A 13 -18.30 -3.95 -5.68
N ASN A 14 -18.84 -3.43 -4.57
CA ASN A 14 -18.76 -2.01 -4.27
C ASN A 14 -17.29 -1.57 -4.03
N ILE A 15 -16.53 -2.36 -3.28
CA ILE A 15 -15.09 -2.10 -3.07
C ILE A 15 -14.35 -2.11 -4.42
N GLN A 16 -14.58 -3.10 -5.27
CA GLN A 16 -13.97 -3.18 -6.59
C GLN A 16 -14.30 -1.95 -7.45
N PHE A 17 -15.55 -1.51 -7.45
CA PHE A 17 -15.96 -0.29 -8.15
C PHE A 17 -15.23 0.96 -7.63
N VAL A 18 -15.08 1.10 -6.31
CA VAL A 18 -14.32 2.21 -5.71
C VAL A 18 -12.86 2.16 -6.14
N LEU A 19 -12.23 0.98 -6.10
CA LEU A 19 -10.83 0.81 -6.46
C LEU A 19 -10.58 1.12 -7.95
N GLU A 20 -11.48 0.69 -8.84
CA GLU A 20 -11.41 1.01 -10.26
C GLU A 20 -11.50 2.52 -10.52
N ARG A 21 -12.42 3.21 -9.83
CA ARG A 21 -12.58 4.67 -9.92
C ARG A 21 -11.35 5.46 -9.48
N VAL A 22 -10.58 4.96 -8.53
CA VAL A 22 -9.32 5.59 -8.10
C VAL A 22 -8.11 5.18 -8.94
N GLY A 23 -8.31 4.37 -9.99
CA GLY A 23 -7.29 4.04 -10.97
C GLY A 23 -6.58 2.70 -10.78
N ILE A 24 -7.15 1.79 -9.99
CA ILE A 24 -6.62 0.41 -9.86
C ILE A 24 -7.36 -0.51 -10.85
N PRO A 25 -6.69 -1.07 -11.86
CA PRO A 25 -7.32 -2.02 -12.79
C PRO A 25 -7.83 -3.27 -12.07
N LEU A 26 -9.08 -3.67 -12.35
CA LEU A 26 -9.68 -4.86 -11.73
C LEU A 26 -8.89 -6.15 -12.01
N SER A 27 -8.22 -6.23 -13.15
CA SER A 27 -7.34 -7.35 -13.49
C SER A 27 -6.23 -7.57 -12.46
N LEU A 28 -5.68 -6.49 -11.88
CA LEU A 28 -4.65 -6.58 -10.85
C LEU A 28 -5.16 -7.20 -9.55
N LEU A 29 -6.42 -6.96 -9.18
CA LEU A 29 -7.00 -7.55 -7.98
C LEU A 29 -7.00 -9.08 -8.05
N SER A 30 -7.25 -9.64 -9.23
CA SER A 30 -7.19 -11.09 -9.47
C SER A 30 -5.76 -11.61 -9.35
N LEU A 31 -4.78 -10.89 -9.91
CA LEU A 31 -3.36 -11.27 -9.86
C LEU A 31 -2.78 -11.18 -8.44
N TRP A 32 -3.22 -10.20 -7.64
CA TRP A 32 -2.82 -10.12 -6.23
C TRP A 32 -3.45 -11.25 -5.40
N LYS A 33 -4.72 -11.58 -5.66
CA LYS A 33 -5.40 -12.71 -4.99
C LYS A 33 -4.75 -14.07 -5.31
N SER A 34 -4.35 -14.28 -6.57
CA SER A 34 -3.68 -15.53 -6.98
C SER A 34 -2.21 -15.58 -6.55
N GLY A 35 -1.63 -14.45 -6.15
CA GLY A 35 -0.22 -14.33 -5.80
C GLY A 35 0.72 -14.29 -7.01
N GLU A 36 0.20 -14.22 -8.23
CA GLU A 36 0.98 -14.06 -9.46
C GLU A 36 1.72 -12.73 -9.51
N ARG A 37 1.12 -11.67 -8.94
CA ARG A 37 1.78 -10.40 -8.68
C ARG A 37 1.77 -10.11 -7.18
N LYS A 38 2.78 -9.42 -6.71
CA LYS A 38 2.88 -8.98 -5.31
C LYS A 38 2.47 -7.52 -5.20
N MET A 39 1.87 -7.15 -4.09
CA MET A 39 1.49 -5.76 -3.82
C MET A 39 2.14 -5.25 -2.53
N VAL A 40 2.69 -4.05 -2.62
CA VAL A 40 3.16 -3.25 -1.49
C VAL A 40 2.18 -2.10 -1.29
N LEU A 41 1.48 -2.09 -0.16
CA LEU A 41 0.61 -0.98 0.23
C LEU A 41 1.43 0.03 1.03
N ILE A 42 1.41 1.31 0.61
CA ILE A 42 2.18 2.39 1.24
C ILE A 42 1.21 3.35 1.92
N THR A 43 1.45 3.67 3.20
CA THR A 43 0.55 4.53 3.98
C THR A 43 1.29 5.63 4.76
N GLY A 44 2.54 5.91 4.40
CA GLY A 44 3.36 6.88 5.11
C GLY A 44 2.94 8.34 4.85
N HIS A 45 2.66 9.11 5.90
CA HIS A 45 2.35 10.53 5.82
C HIS A 45 2.55 11.31 7.14
N ARG A 46 3.28 10.76 8.12
CA ARG A 46 3.52 11.45 9.40
C ARG A 46 4.31 12.74 9.20
N ARG A 47 3.88 13.79 9.88
CA ARG A 47 4.50 15.12 9.83
C ARG A 47 5.97 15.10 10.25
N GLU A 48 6.35 14.20 11.13
CA GLU A 48 7.71 14.02 11.62
C GLU A 48 8.69 13.59 10.51
N ASN A 49 8.17 12.98 9.44
CA ASN A 49 8.95 12.52 8.30
C ASN A 49 9.01 13.52 7.15
N PHE A 50 8.31 14.67 7.24
CA PHE A 50 8.31 15.66 6.16
C PHE A 50 9.70 16.26 5.93
N GLY A 51 9.98 16.66 4.67
CA GLY A 51 11.28 17.17 4.25
C GLY A 51 12.16 16.07 3.64
N GLU A 52 13.46 16.09 3.94
CA GLU A 52 14.45 15.19 3.32
C GLU A 52 14.16 13.71 3.56
N GLY A 53 13.69 13.35 4.76
CA GLY A 53 13.33 11.96 5.07
C GLY A 53 12.25 11.41 4.14
N PHE A 54 11.21 12.21 3.88
CA PHE A 54 10.14 11.82 3.00
C PHE A 54 10.57 11.72 1.52
N ILE A 55 11.43 12.64 1.09
CA ILE A 55 12.06 12.58 -0.25
C ILE A 55 12.89 11.29 -0.41
N HIS A 56 13.63 10.89 0.60
CA HIS A 56 14.39 9.64 0.56
C HIS A 56 13.48 8.42 0.47
N ILE A 57 12.35 8.40 1.18
CA ILE A 57 11.34 7.34 1.07
C ILE A 57 10.79 7.26 -0.37
N CYS A 58 10.41 8.40 -0.96
CA CYS A 58 9.91 8.44 -2.34
C CYS A 58 10.96 7.93 -3.34
N LYS A 59 12.21 8.33 -3.18
CA LYS A 59 13.32 7.83 -4.03
C LYS A 59 13.57 6.33 -3.86
N ALA A 60 13.49 5.82 -2.63
CA ALA A 60 13.61 4.39 -2.38
C ALA A 60 12.47 3.60 -3.04
N ILE A 61 11.21 4.08 -2.94
CA ILE A 61 10.06 3.48 -3.62
C ILE A 61 10.29 3.46 -5.13
N LYS A 62 10.77 4.58 -5.72
CA LYS A 62 11.09 4.66 -7.15
C LYS A 62 12.09 3.59 -7.55
N THR A 63 13.21 3.51 -6.84
CA THR A 63 14.27 2.52 -7.10
C THR A 63 13.75 1.09 -7.02
N LEU A 64 12.91 0.80 -6.02
CA LEU A 64 12.31 -0.53 -5.86
C LEU A 64 11.31 -0.84 -6.98
N ALA A 65 10.48 0.12 -7.38
CA ALA A 65 9.53 -0.05 -8.47
C ALA A 65 10.22 -0.29 -9.82
N GLU A 66 11.29 0.44 -10.11
CA GLU A 66 12.13 0.23 -11.31
C GLU A 66 12.81 -1.15 -11.29
N LYS A 67 13.24 -1.61 -10.11
CA LYS A 67 13.95 -2.90 -9.96
C LYS A 67 13.00 -4.10 -10.02
N TYR A 68 11.79 -3.97 -9.49
CA TYR A 68 10.85 -5.10 -9.30
C TYR A 68 9.55 -4.87 -10.08
N SER A 69 9.58 -5.05 -11.39
CA SER A 69 8.44 -4.83 -12.28
C SER A 69 7.21 -5.71 -12.01
N MET A 70 7.40 -6.86 -11.33
CA MET A 70 6.32 -7.77 -10.93
C MET A 70 5.72 -7.46 -9.56
N VAL A 71 6.18 -6.38 -8.92
CA VAL A 71 5.66 -5.88 -7.64
C VAL A 71 4.94 -4.57 -7.89
N ASP A 72 3.68 -4.49 -7.49
CA ASP A 72 2.88 -3.28 -7.61
C ASP A 72 2.95 -2.47 -6.30
N PHE A 73 3.12 -1.16 -6.43
CA PHE A 73 3.20 -0.22 -5.31
C PHE A 73 1.94 0.63 -5.31
N VAL A 74 1.07 0.44 -4.34
CA VAL A 74 -0.18 1.20 -4.21
C VAL A 74 -0.04 2.21 -3.07
N TYR A 75 -0.22 3.48 -3.40
CA TYR A 75 -0.05 4.57 -2.46
C TYR A 75 -1.29 5.47 -2.40
N PRO A 76 -2.23 5.24 -1.46
CA PRO A 76 -3.28 6.19 -1.14
C PRO A 76 -2.66 7.48 -0.57
N MET A 77 -2.68 8.56 -1.36
CA MET A 77 -1.98 9.81 -1.02
C MET A 77 -2.83 10.67 -0.09
N HIS A 78 -2.27 11.05 1.06
CA HIS A 78 -2.91 12.05 1.91
C HIS A 78 -3.06 13.40 1.19
N LEU A 79 -4.14 14.15 1.47
CA LEU A 79 -4.47 15.41 0.79
C LEU A 79 -3.47 16.55 1.07
N ASN A 80 -2.60 16.40 2.06
CA ASN A 80 -1.62 17.43 2.45
C ASN A 80 -0.64 17.71 1.30
N PRO A 81 -0.47 18.97 0.88
CA PRO A 81 0.49 19.35 -0.18
C PRO A 81 1.93 18.94 0.10
N ASN A 82 2.34 18.89 1.38
CA ASN A 82 3.69 18.44 1.78
C ASN A 82 3.92 16.95 1.51
N VAL A 83 2.86 16.18 1.33
CA VAL A 83 2.89 14.78 0.89
C VAL A 83 2.81 14.69 -0.62
N ARG A 84 1.81 15.36 -1.22
CA ARG A 84 1.53 15.25 -2.65
C ARG A 84 2.63 15.80 -3.55
N LYS A 85 3.25 16.95 -3.19
CA LYS A 85 4.29 17.55 -4.03
C LYS A 85 5.50 16.64 -4.24
N PRO A 86 6.19 16.15 -3.20
CA PRO A 86 7.33 15.24 -3.39
C PRO A 86 6.95 13.94 -4.12
N ILE A 87 5.75 13.40 -3.86
CA ILE A 87 5.26 12.20 -4.54
C ILE A 87 5.09 12.49 -6.04
N ALA A 88 4.42 13.60 -6.40
CA ALA A 88 4.19 13.96 -7.79
C ALA A 88 5.50 14.23 -8.56
N GLU A 89 6.48 14.83 -7.91
CA GLU A 89 7.79 15.12 -8.51
C GLU A 89 8.63 13.86 -8.73
N ILE A 90 8.57 12.88 -7.81
CA ILE A 90 9.47 11.71 -7.82
C ILE A 90 8.80 10.48 -8.44
N LEU A 91 7.50 10.29 -8.22
CA LEU A 91 6.73 9.10 -8.58
C LEU A 91 5.56 9.39 -9.54
N GLY A 92 5.31 10.67 -9.85
CA GLY A 92 4.10 11.10 -10.57
C GLY A 92 4.16 10.91 -12.09
N GLU A 93 3.26 11.63 -12.77
CA GLU A 93 2.96 11.52 -14.20
C GLU A 93 4.19 11.53 -15.13
N SER A 94 5.22 12.34 -14.82
CA SER A 94 6.46 12.41 -15.60
C SER A 94 7.26 11.09 -15.63
N HIS A 95 6.91 10.14 -14.79
CA HIS A 95 7.58 8.85 -14.67
C HIS A 95 6.67 7.65 -15.02
N LYS A 96 5.45 7.90 -15.52
CA LYS A 96 4.47 6.82 -15.86
C LYS A 96 5.00 5.81 -16.87
N GLU A 97 5.84 6.22 -17.79
CA GLU A 97 6.42 5.29 -18.78
C GLU A 97 7.41 4.31 -18.15
N THR A 98 8.07 4.70 -17.07
CA THR A 98 9.05 3.87 -16.36
C THR A 98 8.49 3.21 -15.10
N LEU A 99 7.45 3.79 -14.50
CA LEU A 99 6.83 3.34 -13.24
C LEU A 99 5.40 2.82 -13.49
N THR A 100 5.24 1.85 -14.38
CA THR A 100 3.94 1.26 -14.74
C THR A 100 3.29 0.46 -13.62
N ASN A 101 4.05 0.14 -12.59
CA ASN A 101 3.66 -0.61 -11.39
C ASN A 101 3.50 0.26 -10.14
N VAL A 102 3.45 1.59 -10.28
CA VAL A 102 3.18 2.53 -9.17
C VAL A 102 1.81 3.16 -9.37
N PHE A 103 0.93 2.97 -8.39
CA PHE A 103 -0.44 3.46 -8.38
C PHE A 103 -0.59 4.52 -7.28
N LEU A 104 -0.54 5.78 -7.68
CA LEU A 104 -0.80 6.92 -6.82
C LEU A 104 -2.30 7.20 -6.86
N ILE A 105 -3.01 6.89 -5.77
CA ILE A 105 -4.47 6.97 -5.73
C ILE A 105 -4.96 7.98 -4.70
N GLU A 106 -6.21 8.42 -4.85
CA GLU A 106 -6.87 9.23 -3.84
C GLU A 106 -7.06 8.46 -2.52
N PRO A 107 -7.18 9.17 -1.39
CA PRO A 107 -7.46 8.53 -0.11
C PRO A 107 -8.69 7.63 -0.19
N LEU A 108 -8.63 6.50 0.47
CA LEU A 108 -9.70 5.52 0.51
C LEU A 108 -10.45 5.58 1.84
N ASP A 109 -11.74 5.26 1.81
CA ASP A 109 -12.52 4.93 3.00
C ASP A 109 -12.01 3.62 3.62
N TYR A 110 -12.41 3.37 4.87
CA TYR A 110 -11.89 2.26 5.67
C TYR A 110 -12.02 0.88 4.99
N LEU A 111 -13.19 0.55 4.44
CA LEU A 111 -13.42 -0.77 3.84
C LEU A 111 -12.57 -1.07 2.61
N PRO A 112 -12.48 -0.19 1.58
CA PRO A 112 -11.55 -0.38 0.48
C PRO A 112 -10.09 -0.39 0.90
N PHE A 113 -9.71 0.39 1.92
CA PHE A 113 -8.36 0.40 2.45
C PHE A 113 -8.01 -0.93 3.12
N VAL A 114 -8.86 -1.45 4.02
CA VAL A 114 -8.68 -2.77 4.66
C VAL A 114 -8.65 -3.89 3.61
N TYR A 115 -9.47 -3.79 2.58
CA TYR A 115 -9.43 -4.74 1.47
C TYR A 115 -8.06 -4.78 0.78
N LEU A 116 -7.47 -3.62 0.45
CA LEU A 116 -6.11 -3.56 -0.09
C LEU A 116 -5.08 -4.11 0.90
N MET A 117 -5.19 -3.74 2.18
CA MET A 117 -4.29 -4.23 3.22
C MET A 117 -4.33 -5.76 3.32
N ASN A 118 -5.51 -6.37 3.25
CA ASN A 118 -5.68 -7.82 3.29
C ASN A 118 -5.11 -8.55 2.06
N HIS A 119 -4.98 -7.86 0.92
CA HIS A 119 -4.41 -8.41 -0.31
C HIS A 119 -2.95 -7.98 -0.54
N SER A 120 -2.39 -7.20 0.38
CA SER A 120 -0.99 -6.78 0.29
C SER A 120 -0.04 -7.86 0.78
N THR A 121 1.10 -8.00 0.09
CA THR A 121 2.21 -8.84 0.55
C THR A 121 2.99 -8.12 1.66
N ILE A 122 3.14 -6.80 1.51
CA ILE A 122 3.85 -5.94 2.46
C ILE A 122 3.05 -4.66 2.65
N VAL A 123 2.94 -4.20 3.90
CA VAL A 123 2.45 -2.87 4.24
C VAL A 123 3.61 -2.00 4.69
N LEU A 124 3.88 -0.93 3.95
CA LEU A 124 4.91 0.04 4.26
C LEU A 124 4.26 1.26 4.91
N THR A 125 4.43 1.42 6.22
CA THR A 125 3.70 2.42 7.00
C THR A 125 4.59 3.15 8.01
N ASP A 126 4.20 4.37 8.34
CA ASP A 126 4.70 5.11 9.51
C ASP A 126 3.60 5.28 10.59
N SER A 127 2.44 4.65 10.42
CA SER A 127 1.30 4.74 11.35
C SER A 127 1.33 3.64 12.41
N GLY A 128 1.23 4.03 13.70
CA GLY A 128 1.14 3.07 14.81
C GLY A 128 -0.12 2.20 14.78
N GLY A 129 -1.28 2.77 14.40
CA GLY A 129 -2.54 2.02 14.32
C GLY A 129 -2.50 0.92 13.27
N ILE A 130 -1.93 1.20 12.10
CA ILE A 130 -1.79 0.20 11.03
C ILE A 130 -0.85 -0.94 11.44
N GLN A 131 0.16 -0.66 12.28
CA GLN A 131 1.04 -1.69 12.83
C GLN A 131 0.30 -2.69 13.73
N GLU A 132 -0.78 -2.25 14.37
CA GLU A 132 -1.62 -3.10 15.21
C GLU A 132 -2.62 -3.90 14.38
N GLU A 133 -3.13 -3.34 13.28
CA GLU A 133 -4.13 -3.96 12.42
C GLU A 133 -3.53 -4.93 11.38
N ALA A 134 -2.42 -4.57 10.75
CA ALA A 134 -1.82 -5.35 9.66
C ALA A 134 -1.42 -6.79 10.03
N PRO A 135 -0.85 -7.08 11.23
CA PRO A 135 -0.53 -8.45 11.63
C PRO A 135 -1.75 -9.36 11.76
N GLY A 136 -2.93 -8.79 12.08
CA GLY A 136 -4.19 -9.53 12.13
C GLY A 136 -4.70 -9.98 10.76
N LEU A 137 -4.14 -9.45 9.68
CA LEU A 137 -4.50 -9.73 8.29
C LEU A 137 -3.43 -10.56 7.54
N GLU A 138 -2.48 -11.17 8.30
CA GLU A 138 -1.38 -11.98 7.73
C GLU A 138 -0.42 -11.20 6.80
N SER A 139 -0.49 -9.87 6.78
CA SER A 139 0.39 -9.01 5.99
C SER A 139 1.68 -8.70 6.76
N LEU A 140 2.82 -8.72 6.05
CA LEU A 140 4.09 -8.25 6.62
C LEU A 140 4.06 -6.72 6.73
N CYS A 141 4.16 -6.19 7.95
CA CYS A 141 4.18 -4.76 8.20
C CYS A 141 5.62 -4.24 8.36
N TRP A 142 6.01 -3.25 7.55
CA TRP A 142 7.31 -2.57 7.64
C TRP A 142 7.14 -1.12 8.02
N LEU A 143 7.91 -0.70 9.03
CA LEU A 143 7.93 0.67 9.52
C LEU A 143 8.88 1.54 8.70
N CYS A 144 8.35 2.64 8.14
CA CYS A 144 9.14 3.75 7.63
C CYS A 144 9.22 4.84 8.71
N GLY A 145 10.35 4.96 9.43
CA GLY A 145 10.52 6.05 10.40
C GLY A 145 11.91 6.05 11.05
N ILE A 146 12.34 7.25 11.45
CA ILE A 146 13.68 7.52 12.01
C ILE A 146 13.84 7.00 13.46
N ARG A 147 12.80 6.55 14.13
CA ARG A 147 12.88 6.00 15.49
C ARG A 147 12.31 4.59 15.55
N LEU A 148 13.19 3.63 15.36
CA LEU A 148 13.02 2.23 15.71
C LEU A 148 12.93 2.06 17.23
N ASN A 149 11.75 2.23 17.81
CA ASN A 149 11.52 1.87 19.22
C ASN A 149 10.42 0.81 19.41
N VAL A 150 10.04 0.08 18.36
CA VAL A 150 9.06 -1.01 18.48
C VAL A 150 9.58 -2.26 17.76
N LEU A 151 10.77 -2.73 18.15
CA LEU A 151 11.27 -4.07 17.85
C LEU A 151 10.92 -5.03 19.00
N LYS A 152 9.68 -5.12 19.45
CA LYS A 152 9.36 -6.04 20.55
C LYS A 152 8.51 -7.25 20.19
N HIS A 153 8.02 -7.41 18.95
CA HIS A 153 7.14 -8.56 18.65
C HIS A 153 7.38 -9.28 17.31
N TRP A 154 8.58 -9.20 16.73
CA TRP A 154 8.89 -9.94 15.50
C TRP A 154 9.76 -11.17 15.79
N ARG A 155 9.18 -12.17 16.44
CA ARG A 155 9.62 -13.55 16.35
C ARG A 155 8.49 -14.35 15.71
N LEU A 156 8.35 -14.29 14.40
CA LEU A 156 7.57 -15.25 13.64
C LEU A 156 8.31 -15.60 12.35
N GLY A 157 8.94 -16.77 12.35
CA GLY A 157 9.08 -17.62 11.19
C GLY A 157 9.97 -17.17 10.03
N LEU A 158 11.19 -16.71 10.30
CA LEU A 158 12.25 -16.72 9.27
C LEU A 158 13.18 -17.93 9.48
N SER A 159 12.59 -19.11 9.45
CA SER A 159 13.34 -20.35 9.22
C SER A 159 12.85 -20.90 7.88
N ASN A 160 13.61 -20.66 6.84
CA ASN A 160 13.58 -21.19 5.48
C ASN A 160 13.48 -20.09 4.42
N TRP A 161 14.60 -19.42 4.24
CA TRP A 161 15.06 -18.85 2.97
C TRP A 161 16.53 -19.22 2.80
#